data_0fd6fae30ce35e20f533bb3efbdc9a6a
#
_entry.id   0fd6fae30ce35e20f533bb3efbdc9a6a
#
_cell.length_a   1.000
_cell.length_b   1.000
_cell.length_c   1.000
_cell.angle_alpha   90.00
_cell.angle_beta   90.00
_cell.angle_gamma   90.00
#
_symmetry.space_group_name_H-M   'P 1'
#
loop_
_entity.id
_entity.type
_entity.pdbx_description
1 polymer ?
#
loop_
_entity_poly.entity_id
_entity_poly.type
_entity_poly.pdbx_seq_one_letter_code
_entity_poly.pdbx_strand_id
1 'polypeptide(L)'
;MTPQEKLRRFEEQISPHLKSAYNLAKWVTRSREDAEDVVQDAFLRAFSAFESYRGDDAHPQNAKAWLLTIVRNTSMTWLKRNRNSGATLGFEEALDDPRDRSPDPEEILLISCDREEVRQALEQLPLDFREAIVLREMEGLSYREISAAVGVPLGTVMSRLSRGRDWLRRILSTPKRLNPKEGAGLR
;
A
#
# COMPACT_ATOMS: atom_id res chain seq x y z
N MET A 1 -20.17 -9.00 25.21
CA MET A 1 -18.74 -9.32 25.27
C MET A 1 -18.10 -8.53 26.40
N THR A 2 -17.37 -9.18 27.30
CA THR A 2 -16.66 -8.50 28.39
C THR A 2 -15.45 -7.74 27.84
N PRO A 3 -14.94 -6.69 28.51
CA PRO A 3 -13.74 -5.98 28.06
C PRO A 3 -12.51 -6.90 27.89
N GLN A 4 -12.35 -7.88 28.77
CA GLN A 4 -11.25 -8.85 28.69
C GLN A 4 -11.39 -9.79 27.50
N GLU A 5 -12.61 -10.25 27.22
CA GLU A 5 -12.90 -11.09 26.06
C GLU A 5 -12.70 -10.32 24.73
N LYS A 6 -13.10 -9.05 24.69
CA LYS A 6 -12.86 -8.15 23.57
C LYS A 6 -11.38 -8.01 23.29
N LEU A 7 -10.58 -7.74 24.32
CA LEU A 7 -9.13 -7.58 24.18
C LEU A 7 -8.48 -8.86 23.65
N ARG A 8 -8.79 -10.01 24.26
CA ARG A 8 -8.25 -11.31 23.83
C ARG A 8 -8.55 -11.60 22.36
N ARG A 9 -9.81 -11.45 21.93
CA ARG A 9 -10.20 -11.70 20.54
C ARG A 9 -9.57 -10.69 19.58
N PHE A 10 -9.43 -9.44 19.97
CA PHE A 10 -8.74 -8.43 19.17
C PHE A 10 -7.26 -8.80 18.99
N GLU A 11 -6.58 -9.21 20.04
CA GLU A 11 -5.20 -9.67 19.98
C GLU A 11 -5.05 -10.90 19.08
N GLU A 12 -5.91 -11.88 19.20
CA GLU A 12 -5.88 -13.09 18.38
C GLU A 12 -6.14 -12.82 16.88
N GLN A 13 -7.08 -11.94 16.55
CA GLN A 13 -7.52 -11.75 15.17
C GLN A 13 -6.85 -10.58 14.46
N ILE A 14 -6.48 -9.53 15.16
CA ILE A 14 -6.01 -8.27 14.55
C ILE A 14 -4.50 -8.09 14.70
N SER A 15 -3.93 -8.42 15.87
CA SER A 15 -2.49 -8.22 16.11
C SER A 15 -1.56 -8.96 15.14
N PRO A 16 -1.89 -10.14 14.60
CA PRO A 16 -1.08 -10.80 13.58
C PRO A 16 -0.87 -9.96 12.31
N HIS A 17 -1.73 -8.98 12.06
CA HIS A 17 -1.70 -8.12 10.88
C HIS A 17 -1.00 -6.77 11.10
N LEU A 18 -0.36 -6.56 12.26
CA LEU A 18 0.38 -5.33 12.58
C LEU A 18 1.44 -4.98 11.55
N LYS A 19 2.18 -5.98 11.07
CA LYS A 19 3.20 -5.80 10.03
C LYS A 19 2.60 -5.29 8.72
N SER A 20 1.46 -5.85 8.31
CA SER A 20 0.73 -5.42 7.11
C SER A 20 0.19 -3.99 7.25
N ALA A 21 -0.34 -3.66 8.43
CA ALA A 21 -0.78 -2.31 8.76
C ALA A 21 0.35 -1.28 8.64
N TYR A 22 1.50 -1.58 9.23
CA TYR A 22 2.69 -0.73 9.17
C TYR A 22 3.21 -0.58 7.73
N ASN A 23 3.29 -1.67 6.96
CA ASN A 23 3.71 -1.63 5.57
C ASN A 23 2.83 -0.69 4.76
N LEU A 24 1.51 -0.84 4.83
CA LEU A 24 0.59 0.02 4.10
C LEU A 24 0.73 1.49 4.52
N ALA A 25 0.75 1.78 5.83
CA ALA A 25 0.92 3.13 6.34
C ALA A 25 2.22 3.77 5.84
N LYS A 26 3.34 3.03 5.89
CA LYS A 26 4.65 3.50 5.41
C LYS A 26 4.66 3.82 3.91
N TRP A 27 4.01 2.99 3.08
CA TRP A 27 3.92 3.26 1.65
C TRP A 27 3.03 4.46 1.32
N VAL A 28 2.05 4.76 2.17
CA VAL A 28 1.16 5.91 2.00
C VAL A 28 1.81 7.19 2.53
N THR A 29 2.36 7.19 3.74
CA THR A 29 2.93 8.38 4.40
C THR A 29 4.34 8.73 3.89
N ARG A 30 5.10 7.73 3.40
CA ARG A 30 6.52 7.83 3.02
C ARG A 30 7.46 8.22 4.17
N SER A 31 7.00 8.17 5.39
CA SER A 31 7.76 8.47 6.60
C SER A 31 7.58 7.33 7.59
N ARG A 32 8.65 6.98 8.29
CA ARG A 32 8.61 5.94 9.32
C ARG A 32 7.84 6.42 10.55
N GLU A 33 8.15 7.61 11.02
CA GLU A 33 7.52 8.20 12.20
C GLU A 33 6.01 8.38 11.98
N ASP A 34 5.63 8.95 10.84
CA ASP A 34 4.22 9.15 10.50
C ASP A 34 3.47 7.83 10.32
N ALA A 35 4.13 6.80 9.81
CA ALA A 35 3.54 5.47 9.69
C ALA A 35 3.27 4.85 11.07
N GLU A 36 4.18 5.01 12.02
CA GLU A 36 4.01 4.54 13.40
C GLU A 36 2.81 5.24 14.07
N ASP A 37 2.69 6.56 13.93
CA ASP A 37 1.55 7.34 14.46
C ASP A 37 0.22 6.94 13.81
N VAL A 38 0.21 6.79 12.48
CA VAL A 38 -0.99 6.35 11.74
C VAL A 38 -1.42 4.96 12.17
N VAL A 39 -0.48 4.03 12.34
CA VAL A 39 -0.80 2.66 12.78
C VAL A 39 -1.36 2.66 14.19
N GLN A 40 -0.78 3.43 15.11
CA GLN A 40 -1.28 3.56 16.46
C GLN A 40 -2.72 4.09 16.49
N ASP A 41 -3.00 5.18 15.76
CA ASP A 41 -4.38 5.73 15.64
C ASP A 41 -5.32 4.72 14.99
N ALA A 42 -4.88 4.01 13.94
CA ALA A 42 -5.69 3.00 13.27
C ALA A 42 -6.03 1.83 14.19
N PHE A 43 -5.09 1.38 15.03
CA PHE A 43 -5.35 0.30 15.99
C PHE A 43 -6.33 0.72 17.09
N LEU A 44 -6.25 1.95 17.59
CA LEU A 44 -7.21 2.49 18.53
C LEU A 44 -8.65 2.54 17.93
N ARG A 45 -8.74 2.97 16.66
CA ARG A 45 -10.03 2.98 15.92
C ARG A 45 -10.53 1.56 15.67
N ALA A 46 -9.64 0.65 15.28
CA ALA A 46 -9.97 -0.76 15.08
C ALA A 46 -10.48 -1.39 16.39
N PHE A 47 -9.81 -1.17 17.52
CA PHE A 47 -10.25 -1.68 18.81
C PHE A 47 -11.61 -1.11 19.22
N SER A 48 -11.83 0.19 18.99
CA SER A 48 -13.13 0.83 19.27
C SER A 48 -14.25 0.25 18.42
N ALA A 49 -13.99 -0.01 17.13
CA ALA A 49 -14.96 -0.55 16.18
C ALA A 49 -15.08 -2.08 16.20
N PHE A 50 -14.25 -2.78 16.99
CA PHE A 50 -14.15 -4.24 16.94
C PHE A 50 -15.46 -4.98 17.29
N GLU A 51 -16.33 -4.40 18.10
CA GLU A 51 -17.64 -4.99 18.40
C GLU A 51 -18.58 -5.02 17.19
N SER A 52 -18.38 -4.10 16.24
CA SER A 52 -19.11 -4.08 14.97
C SER A 52 -18.47 -4.93 13.88
N TYR A 53 -17.24 -5.41 14.13
CA TYR A 53 -16.55 -6.32 13.21
C TYR A 53 -17.27 -7.68 13.22
N ARG A 54 -17.80 -8.05 12.06
CA ARG A 54 -18.52 -9.31 11.85
C ARG A 54 -17.64 -10.35 11.13
N GLY A 55 -16.35 -10.36 11.47
CA GLY A 55 -15.44 -11.36 10.94
C GLY A 55 -15.75 -12.73 11.51
N ASP A 56 -15.65 -13.73 10.65
CA ASP A 56 -15.75 -15.14 10.99
C ASP A 56 -14.34 -15.67 11.31
N ASP A 57 -14.21 -16.42 12.39
CA ASP A 57 -12.95 -17.10 12.75
C ASP A 57 -12.49 -18.08 11.64
N ALA A 58 -13.42 -18.51 10.77
CA ALA A 58 -13.12 -19.35 9.60
C ALA A 58 -12.41 -18.58 8.46
N HIS A 59 -12.43 -17.25 8.46
CA HIS A 59 -11.85 -16.44 7.40
C HIS A 59 -10.93 -15.33 7.95
N PRO A 60 -9.72 -15.67 8.46
CA PRO A 60 -8.80 -14.68 9.03
C PRO A 60 -8.36 -13.61 8.01
N GLN A 61 -8.47 -13.87 6.72
CA GLN A 61 -8.25 -12.90 5.65
C GLN A 61 -9.20 -11.69 5.74
N ASN A 62 -10.42 -11.87 6.26
CA ASN A 62 -11.38 -10.79 6.44
C ASN A 62 -10.90 -9.78 7.50
N ALA A 63 -10.21 -10.25 8.55
CA ALA A 63 -9.63 -9.41 9.60
C ALA A 63 -8.53 -8.51 9.04
N LYS A 64 -7.66 -9.07 8.20
CA LYS A 64 -6.60 -8.31 7.51
C LYS A 64 -7.19 -7.21 6.63
N ALA A 65 -8.10 -7.55 5.73
CA ALA A 65 -8.72 -6.60 4.81
C ALA A 65 -9.49 -5.50 5.56
N TRP A 66 -10.21 -5.86 6.62
CA TRP A 66 -10.91 -4.91 7.48
C TRP A 66 -9.95 -3.95 8.18
N LEU A 67 -8.87 -4.46 8.80
CA LEU A 67 -7.84 -3.62 9.42
C LEU A 67 -7.19 -2.70 8.40
N LEU A 68 -6.80 -3.21 7.24
CA LEU A 68 -6.14 -2.42 6.19
C LEU A 68 -7.06 -1.32 5.65
N THR A 69 -8.37 -1.52 5.64
CA THR A 69 -9.34 -0.46 5.33
C THR A 69 -9.26 0.69 6.36
N ILE A 70 -9.17 0.37 7.64
CA ILE A 70 -9.04 1.38 8.71
C ILE A 70 -7.70 2.09 8.60
N VAL A 71 -6.60 1.36 8.42
CA VAL A 71 -5.25 1.93 8.25
C VAL A 71 -5.21 2.87 7.06
N ARG A 72 -5.74 2.44 5.92
CA ARG A 72 -5.83 3.26 4.71
C ARG A 72 -6.59 4.56 4.97
N ASN A 73 -7.77 4.49 5.57
CA ASN A 73 -8.59 5.66 5.84
C ASN A 73 -7.91 6.62 6.83
N THR A 74 -7.23 6.09 7.84
CA THR A 74 -6.43 6.87 8.80
C THR A 74 -5.26 7.55 8.09
N SER A 75 -4.52 6.84 7.23
CA SER A 75 -3.44 7.39 6.41
C SER A 75 -3.92 8.52 5.49
N MET A 76 -5.07 8.36 4.84
CA MET A 76 -5.64 9.40 3.99
C MET A 76 -6.08 10.64 4.77
N THR A 77 -6.60 10.45 5.97
CA THR A 77 -6.94 11.56 6.88
C THR A 77 -5.68 12.31 7.30
N TRP A 78 -4.62 11.58 7.63
CA TRP A 78 -3.31 12.13 7.96
C TRP A 78 -2.73 12.93 6.78
N LEU A 79 -2.74 12.38 5.56
CA LEU A 79 -2.28 13.07 4.35
C LEU A 79 -3.03 14.38 4.11
N LYS A 80 -4.36 14.39 4.26
CA LYS A 80 -5.17 15.60 4.08
C LYS A 80 -4.82 16.67 5.11
N ARG A 81 -4.56 16.32 6.36
CA ARG A 81 -4.17 17.26 7.42
C ARG A 81 -2.79 17.85 7.13
N ASN A 82 -1.83 17.03 6.74
CA ASN A 82 -0.44 17.48 6.52
C ASN A 82 -0.24 18.22 5.20
N ARG A 83 -1.09 18.02 4.18
CA ARG A 83 -1.11 18.87 2.98
C ARG A 83 -1.40 20.34 3.30
N ASN A 84 -2.27 20.61 4.26
CA ASN A 84 -2.61 21.96 4.69
C ASN A 84 -1.47 22.62 5.50
N SER A 85 -0.47 21.85 5.92
CA SER A 85 0.70 22.31 6.67
C SER A 85 1.94 22.59 5.80
N GLY A 86 1.78 22.65 4.46
CA GLY A 86 2.86 23.07 3.54
C GLY A 86 3.84 21.97 3.12
N ALA A 87 3.62 20.72 3.49
CA ALA A 87 4.38 19.60 2.95
C ALA A 87 3.90 19.30 1.52
N THR A 88 4.64 19.78 0.54
CA THR A 88 4.38 19.61 -0.90
C THR A 88 4.54 18.13 -1.29
N LEU A 89 3.47 17.35 -1.17
CA LEU A 89 3.37 16.08 -1.87
C LEU A 89 2.94 16.40 -3.29
N GLY A 90 3.88 16.34 -4.23
CA GLY A 90 3.62 16.59 -5.64
C GLY A 90 2.49 15.68 -6.16
N PHE A 91 1.36 16.28 -6.40
CA PHE A 91 0.26 15.71 -7.14
C PHE A 91 0.34 16.30 -8.55
N GLU A 92 0.98 15.61 -9.44
CA GLU A 92 0.73 15.77 -10.86
C GLU A 92 -0.28 14.70 -11.27
N GLU A 93 -1.47 15.16 -11.58
CA GLU A 93 -2.53 14.43 -12.24
C GLU A 93 -2.10 14.20 -13.69
N ALA A 94 -1.35 13.14 -13.93
CA ALA A 94 -1.07 12.72 -15.29
C ALA A 94 -2.25 11.91 -15.81
N LEU A 95 -3.22 12.61 -16.35
CA LEU A 95 -4.23 12.05 -17.25
C LEU A 95 -3.54 11.83 -18.60
N ASP A 96 -3.04 10.63 -18.81
CA ASP A 96 -2.82 10.13 -20.18
C ASP A 96 -3.19 8.65 -20.24
N ASP A 97 -4.15 8.37 -21.09
CA ASP A 97 -4.77 7.06 -21.32
C ASP A 97 -4.00 6.31 -22.42
N PRO A 98 -3.22 5.28 -22.08
CA PRO A 98 -2.82 4.30 -23.09
C PRO A 98 -3.66 3.03 -22.94
N ARG A 99 -4.48 2.81 -23.92
CA ARG A 99 -5.33 1.64 -24.11
C ARG A 99 -4.56 0.33 -24.03
N ASP A 100 -5.10 -0.55 -23.19
CA ASP A 100 -5.25 -1.98 -23.37
C ASP A 100 -4.09 -2.80 -23.93
N ARG A 101 -3.26 -3.33 -23.00
CA ARG A 101 -2.62 -4.65 -23.10
C ARG A 101 -2.23 -5.08 -21.70
N SER A 102 -2.96 -6.05 -21.14
CA SER A 102 -2.61 -6.74 -19.91
C SER A 102 -1.44 -7.69 -20.18
N PRO A 103 -0.25 -7.48 -19.62
CA PRO A 103 0.76 -8.51 -19.58
C PRO A 103 0.60 -9.37 -18.34
N ASP A 104 1.00 -10.62 -18.46
CA ASP A 104 0.94 -11.67 -17.46
C ASP A 104 1.71 -11.28 -16.18
N PRO A 105 1.13 -11.48 -14.98
CA PRO A 105 1.80 -11.21 -13.70
C PRO A 105 3.13 -11.96 -13.50
N GLU A 106 3.33 -13.08 -14.19
CA GLU A 106 4.56 -13.89 -14.06
C GLU A 106 5.78 -13.25 -14.71
N GLU A 107 5.63 -12.40 -15.72
CA GLU A 107 6.77 -11.72 -16.37
C GLU A 107 7.45 -10.66 -15.51
N ILE A 108 6.76 -10.08 -14.52
CA ILE A 108 7.32 -9.05 -13.62
C ILE A 108 8.28 -9.67 -12.59
N LEU A 109 8.08 -10.93 -12.23
CA LEU A 109 8.89 -11.65 -11.23
C LEU A 109 10.21 -12.19 -11.78
N LEU A 110 10.40 -12.24 -13.09
CA LEU A 110 11.61 -12.76 -13.74
C LEU A 110 12.71 -11.71 -13.95
N ILE A 111 12.43 -10.44 -13.67
CA ILE A 111 13.46 -9.41 -13.64
C ILE A 111 14.15 -9.51 -12.28
N SER A 112 15.42 -9.93 -12.26
CA SER A 112 16.27 -9.93 -11.06
C SER A 112 16.60 -8.50 -10.63
N CYS A 113 15.57 -7.76 -10.22
CA CYS A 113 15.71 -6.43 -9.67
C CYS A 113 16.15 -6.51 -8.21
N ASP A 114 17.11 -5.68 -7.82
CA ASP A 114 17.46 -5.48 -6.44
C ASP A 114 16.23 -4.94 -5.68
N ARG A 115 16.06 -5.37 -4.42
CA ARG A 115 14.96 -4.91 -3.55
C ARG A 115 14.89 -3.39 -3.45
N GLU A 116 16.04 -2.75 -3.50
CA GLU A 116 16.14 -1.29 -3.43
C GLU A 116 15.63 -0.63 -4.72
N GLU A 117 15.87 -1.22 -5.89
CA GLU A 117 15.35 -0.73 -7.16
C GLU A 117 13.82 -0.81 -7.22
N VAL A 118 13.26 -1.93 -6.76
CA VAL A 118 11.80 -2.09 -6.67
C VAL A 118 11.20 -1.08 -5.70
N ARG A 119 11.85 -0.84 -4.55
CA ARG A 119 11.40 0.16 -3.58
C ARG A 119 11.36 1.57 -4.19
N GLN A 120 12.45 1.96 -4.86
CA GLN A 120 12.55 3.26 -5.53
C GLN A 120 11.52 3.41 -6.65
N ALA A 121 11.27 2.34 -7.42
CA ALA A 121 10.27 2.35 -8.46
C ALA A 121 8.84 2.52 -7.88
N LEU A 122 8.53 1.82 -6.78
CA LEU A 122 7.25 1.97 -6.08
C LEU A 122 7.06 3.39 -5.52
N GLU A 123 8.13 4.03 -5.04
CA GLU A 123 8.07 5.41 -4.54
C GLU A 123 7.76 6.43 -5.64
N GLN A 124 8.11 6.14 -6.90
CA GLN A 124 7.82 6.99 -8.04
C GLN A 124 6.37 6.85 -8.54
N LEU A 125 5.65 5.80 -8.13
CA LEU A 125 4.26 5.63 -8.51
C LEU A 125 3.37 6.73 -7.91
N PRO A 126 2.39 7.23 -8.66
CA PRO A 126 1.27 7.97 -8.09
C PRO A 126 0.62 7.18 -6.95
N LEU A 127 0.12 7.90 -5.93
CA LEU A 127 -0.40 7.29 -4.70
C LEU A 127 -1.45 6.21 -4.97
N ASP A 128 -2.40 6.48 -5.86
CA ASP A 128 -3.50 5.55 -6.18
C ASP A 128 -3.01 4.23 -6.78
N PHE A 129 -1.98 4.28 -7.62
CA PHE A 129 -1.41 3.08 -8.24
C PHE A 129 -0.54 2.33 -7.24
N ARG A 130 0.27 3.06 -6.47
CA ARG A 130 1.11 2.47 -5.43
C ARG A 130 0.28 1.77 -4.37
N GLU A 131 -0.81 2.41 -3.89
CA GLU A 131 -1.73 1.83 -2.92
C GLU A 131 -2.33 0.51 -3.44
N ALA A 132 -2.81 0.49 -4.68
CA ALA A 132 -3.37 -0.70 -5.30
C ALA A 132 -2.34 -1.83 -5.42
N ILE A 133 -1.12 -1.52 -5.87
CA ILE A 133 -0.02 -2.49 -5.98
C ILE A 133 0.37 -3.03 -4.60
N VAL A 134 0.55 -2.19 -3.60
CA VAL A 134 0.89 -2.63 -2.23
C VAL A 134 -0.18 -3.56 -1.68
N LEU A 135 -1.46 -3.18 -1.77
CA LEU A 135 -2.57 -4.01 -1.27
C LEU A 135 -2.67 -5.36 -2.01
N ARG A 136 -2.39 -5.39 -3.31
CA ARG A 136 -2.45 -6.62 -4.09
C ARG A 136 -1.21 -7.49 -3.93
N GLU A 137 -0.04 -6.95 -4.24
CA GLU A 137 1.19 -7.76 -4.42
C GLU A 137 1.92 -8.01 -3.09
N MET A 138 1.85 -7.07 -2.15
CA MET A 138 2.53 -7.21 -0.86
C MET A 138 1.59 -7.76 0.22
N GLU A 139 0.33 -7.34 0.22
CA GLU A 139 -0.62 -7.72 1.25
C GLU A 139 -1.59 -8.83 0.81
N GLY A 140 -1.62 -9.17 -0.47
CA GLY A 140 -2.36 -10.32 -1.00
C GLY A 140 -3.88 -10.16 -1.02
N LEU A 141 -4.40 -8.92 -0.97
CA LEU A 141 -5.84 -8.70 -1.01
C LEU A 141 -6.42 -9.04 -2.39
N SER A 142 -7.62 -9.59 -2.40
CA SER A 142 -8.40 -9.76 -3.63
C SER A 142 -8.86 -8.40 -4.17
N TYR A 143 -9.17 -8.33 -5.44
CA TYR A 143 -9.67 -7.10 -6.09
C TYR A 143 -10.95 -6.57 -5.42
N ARG A 144 -11.82 -7.45 -4.91
CA ARG A 144 -13.02 -7.07 -4.16
C ARG A 144 -12.69 -6.43 -2.82
N GLU A 145 -11.73 -6.99 -2.09
CA GLU A 145 -11.25 -6.43 -0.83
C GLU A 145 -10.57 -5.08 -1.04
N ILE A 146 -9.75 -4.94 -2.10
CA ILE A 146 -9.14 -3.66 -2.48
C ILE A 146 -10.24 -2.64 -2.83
N SER A 147 -11.23 -3.02 -3.63
CA SER A 147 -12.37 -2.17 -3.99
C SER A 147 -13.10 -1.65 -2.75
N ALA A 148 -13.35 -2.53 -1.79
CA ALA A 148 -13.97 -2.17 -0.51
C ALA A 148 -13.07 -1.27 0.35
N ALA A 149 -11.78 -1.59 0.46
CA ALA A 149 -10.83 -0.84 1.28
C ALA A 149 -10.57 0.57 0.74
N VAL A 150 -10.45 0.71 -0.58
CA VAL A 150 -10.14 1.99 -1.24
C VAL A 150 -11.40 2.80 -1.54
N GLY A 151 -12.58 2.16 -1.58
CA GLY A 151 -13.86 2.82 -1.83
C GLY A 151 -14.04 3.19 -3.31
N VAL A 152 -13.51 2.38 -4.25
CA VAL A 152 -13.65 2.60 -5.70
C VAL A 152 -14.22 1.37 -6.38
N PRO A 153 -14.87 1.51 -7.57
CA PRO A 153 -15.40 0.37 -8.32
C PRO A 153 -14.31 -0.66 -8.67
N LEU A 154 -14.70 -1.93 -8.81
CA LEU A 154 -13.80 -3.02 -9.17
C LEU A 154 -13.02 -2.76 -10.46
N GLY A 155 -13.66 -2.20 -11.47
CA GLY A 155 -13.02 -1.81 -12.74
C GLY A 155 -11.92 -0.75 -12.55
N THR A 156 -12.11 0.16 -11.59
CA THR A 156 -11.08 1.15 -11.21
C THR A 156 -9.89 0.48 -10.54
N VAL A 157 -10.11 -0.52 -9.67
CA VAL A 157 -9.01 -1.31 -9.09
C VAL A 157 -8.21 -2.00 -10.17
N MET A 158 -8.89 -2.66 -11.12
CA MET A 158 -8.25 -3.34 -12.24
C MET A 158 -7.38 -2.38 -13.08
N SER A 159 -7.93 -1.21 -13.43
CA SER A 159 -7.19 -0.21 -14.21
C SER A 159 -6.01 0.37 -13.44
N ARG A 160 -6.15 0.65 -12.12
CA ARG A 160 -5.04 1.12 -11.27
C ARG A 160 -3.92 0.09 -11.19
N LEU A 161 -4.25 -1.19 -11.02
CA LEU A 161 -3.27 -2.28 -11.01
C LEU A 161 -2.55 -2.42 -12.35
N SER A 162 -3.28 -2.40 -13.47
CA SER A 162 -2.69 -2.47 -14.80
C SER A 162 -1.72 -1.32 -15.03
N ARG A 163 -2.16 -0.07 -14.81
CA ARG A 163 -1.33 1.13 -14.99
C ARG A 163 -0.13 1.14 -14.04
N GLY A 164 -0.31 0.72 -12.78
CA GLY A 164 0.77 0.62 -11.81
C GLY A 164 1.85 -0.38 -12.23
N ARG A 165 1.44 -1.56 -12.72
CA ARG A 165 2.36 -2.57 -13.24
C ARG A 165 3.10 -2.09 -14.49
N ASP A 166 2.40 -1.43 -15.42
CA ASP A 166 3.02 -0.85 -16.63
C ASP A 166 4.04 0.23 -16.29
N TRP A 167 3.73 1.06 -15.30
CA TRP A 167 4.66 2.08 -14.82
C TRP A 167 5.92 1.45 -14.23
N LEU A 168 5.76 0.46 -13.33
CA LEU A 168 6.88 -0.26 -12.73
C LEU A 168 7.75 -0.93 -13.80
N ARG A 169 7.12 -1.57 -14.80
CA ARG A 169 7.85 -2.20 -15.92
C ARG A 169 8.71 -1.18 -16.65
N ARG A 170 8.17 -0.02 -16.99
CA ARG A 170 8.93 1.04 -17.67
C ARG A 170 10.14 1.50 -16.87
N ILE A 171 9.96 1.76 -15.56
CA ILE A 171 11.07 2.20 -14.70
C ILE A 171 12.12 1.11 -14.56
N LEU A 172 11.72 -0.12 -14.28
CA LEU A 172 12.63 -1.24 -14.03
C LEU A 172 13.33 -1.75 -15.31
N SER A 173 12.70 -1.56 -16.48
CA SER A 173 13.31 -1.92 -17.78
C SER A 173 14.25 -0.86 -18.33
N THR A 174 14.31 0.34 -17.74
CA THR A 174 15.22 1.38 -18.19
C THR A 174 16.62 1.08 -17.66
N PRO A 175 17.62 0.75 -18.52
CA PRO A 175 18.96 0.47 -18.03
C PRO A 175 19.51 1.69 -17.28
N LYS A 176 19.96 1.47 -16.04
CA LYS A 176 20.68 2.50 -15.27
C LYS A 176 21.81 3.03 -16.15
N ARG A 177 21.76 4.29 -16.54
CA ARG A 177 22.94 4.98 -17.05
C ARG A 177 23.96 4.95 -15.92
N LEU A 178 24.99 4.10 -16.07
CA LEU A 178 26.14 4.06 -15.17
C LEU A 178 26.61 5.49 -14.96
N ASN A 179 26.56 5.94 -13.73
CA ASN A 179 27.03 7.28 -13.35
C ASN A 179 28.55 7.29 -13.57
N PRO A 180 29.11 8.11 -14.49
CA PRO A 180 30.53 8.05 -14.84
C PRO A 180 31.47 8.59 -13.75
N LYS A 181 31.03 8.67 -12.48
CA LYS A 181 31.82 9.23 -11.37
C LYS A 181 32.55 8.21 -10.47
N GLU A 182 32.43 6.91 -10.70
CA GLU A 182 33.16 5.91 -9.89
C GLU A 182 34.45 5.38 -10.58
N GLY A 183 34.87 5.96 -11.70
CA GLY A 183 36.05 5.54 -12.46
C GLY A 183 37.26 6.48 -12.42
N ALA A 184 37.33 7.46 -11.52
CA ALA A 184 38.48 8.39 -11.48
C ALA A 184 39.09 8.42 -10.06
N GLY A 185 39.82 7.35 -9.73
CA GLY A 185 40.56 7.30 -8.46
C GLY A 185 41.59 6.19 -8.40
N LEU A 186 42.40 6.02 -9.47
CA LEU A 186 43.63 5.22 -9.44
C LEU A 186 44.67 5.85 -10.37
N ARG A 187 45.40 6.79 -9.85
CA ARG A 187 46.80 7.06 -10.21
C ARG A 187 47.50 7.66 -9.00
#